data_b045dbba58d5a713715395e6ea10625e
#
_entry.id   b045dbba58d5a713715395e6ea10625e
#
_cell.length_a   1.000
_cell.length_b   1.000
_cell.length_c   1.000
_cell.angle_alpha   90.00
_cell.angle_beta   90.00
_cell.angle_gamma   90.00
#
_symmetry.space_group_name_H-M   'P 1'
#
loop_
_entity.id
_entity.type
_entity.pdbx_description
1 polymer ?
#
loop_
_entity_poly.entity_id
_entity_poly.type
_entity_poly.pdbx_seq_one_letter_code
_entity_poly.pdbx_strand_id
1 'polypeptide(L)'
;MGQLMNFFTPLHKRTARKYIDRMVDDKVACMLKAKEYEFDYWDGDRRFGYGGYKYDGRWKAVAEQMIAHYGLKSDAKILDVGCGKAHLLYELQQLLPNAELVGFDISRHGMATAPEPVRPKLMRYRAQDAYPWGDKHFDLVISLGCLHNLRVLELKTALAEIERVGKRGYVMLESYRSEQELFNLQCWALTCESFFDTAEWIWLYQHFGFTGDYEFIYFE
;
A
#
# COMPACT_ATOMS: atom_id res chain seq x y z
N MET A 1 8.17 7.21 -17.28
CA MET A 1 8.09 7.13 -15.83
C MET A 1 7.21 8.26 -15.33
N GLY A 2 6.32 8.01 -14.39
CA GLY A 2 5.42 8.97 -13.80
C GLY A 2 6.10 9.98 -12.88
N GLN A 3 5.33 10.72 -12.12
CA GLN A 3 5.78 11.81 -11.26
C GLN A 3 5.92 11.33 -9.80
N LEU A 4 6.84 11.98 -9.07
CA LEU A 4 6.91 11.85 -7.61
C LEU A 4 5.75 12.62 -6.98
N MET A 5 4.90 11.93 -6.26
CA MET A 5 3.70 12.49 -5.62
C MET A 5 3.91 12.75 -4.13
N ASN A 6 2.93 13.39 -3.52
CA ASN A 6 2.91 13.72 -2.08
C ASN A 6 1.48 13.66 -1.52
N PHE A 7 0.78 12.55 -1.77
CA PHE A 7 -0.60 12.36 -1.29
C PHE A 7 -0.63 11.84 0.14
N PHE A 8 0.22 10.86 0.44
CA PHE A 8 0.23 10.15 1.72
C PHE A 8 1.28 10.67 2.71
N THR A 9 2.41 11.19 2.25
CA THR A 9 3.51 11.66 3.12
C THR A 9 3.05 12.65 4.20
N PRO A 10 2.14 13.63 3.95
CA PRO A 10 1.65 14.52 5.01
C PRO A 10 0.92 13.77 6.14
N LEU A 11 0.23 12.67 5.81
CA LEU A 11 -0.43 11.81 6.79
C LEU A 11 0.58 10.98 7.57
N HIS A 12 1.58 10.43 6.89
CA HIS A 12 2.66 9.64 7.49
C HIS A 12 3.43 10.43 8.56
N LYS A 13 3.78 11.69 8.27
CA LYS A 13 4.54 12.59 9.16
C LYS A 13 3.81 12.99 10.44
N ARG A 14 2.50 12.82 10.54
CA ARG A 14 1.72 13.10 11.76
C ARG A 14 1.90 12.07 12.86
N THR A 15 2.49 10.91 12.56
CA THR A 15 2.63 9.81 13.53
C THR A 15 4.02 9.82 14.15
N ALA A 16 4.09 10.12 15.46
CA ALA A 16 5.34 9.95 16.21
C ALA A 16 5.65 8.45 16.42
N ARG A 17 6.90 8.07 16.22
CA ARG A 17 7.35 6.67 16.33
C ARG A 17 8.62 6.57 17.16
N LYS A 18 8.71 5.55 17.99
CA LYS A 18 9.94 5.13 18.66
C LYS A 18 10.46 3.88 17.94
N TYR A 19 11.34 4.07 16.99
CA TYR A 19 11.76 2.99 16.09
C TYR A 19 12.50 1.88 16.83
N ILE A 20 13.41 2.26 17.77
CA ILE A 20 14.26 1.32 18.49
C ILE A 20 13.46 0.31 19.35
N ASP A 21 12.27 0.68 19.84
CA ASP A 21 11.45 -0.21 20.68
C ASP A 21 11.14 -1.54 20.00
N ARG A 22 10.98 -1.53 18.66
CA ARG A 22 10.76 -2.75 17.88
C ARG A 22 12.02 -3.55 17.58
N MET A 23 13.20 -2.96 17.73
CA MET A 23 14.47 -3.67 17.54
C MET A 23 14.89 -4.40 18.80
N VAL A 24 14.60 -3.83 19.99
CA VAL A 24 14.97 -4.42 21.28
C VAL A 24 13.98 -5.48 21.79
N ASP A 25 12.83 -5.62 21.15
CA ASP A 25 11.89 -6.73 21.35
C ASP A 25 12.43 -8.03 20.70
N ASP A 26 11.76 -9.15 20.90
CA ASP A 26 11.99 -10.37 20.10
C ASP A 26 11.57 -10.11 18.63
N LYS A 27 12.46 -9.42 17.91
CA LYS A 27 12.20 -8.94 16.54
C LYS A 27 11.81 -10.08 15.60
N VAL A 28 12.46 -11.24 15.72
CA VAL A 28 12.18 -12.38 14.84
C VAL A 28 10.79 -12.95 15.09
N ALA A 29 10.42 -13.18 16.34
CA ALA A 29 9.07 -13.64 16.68
C ALA A 29 8.01 -12.62 16.23
N CYS A 30 8.26 -11.31 16.42
CA CYS A 30 7.36 -10.26 15.96
C CYS A 30 7.21 -10.24 14.43
N MET A 31 8.30 -10.43 13.68
CA MET A 31 8.27 -10.52 12.21
C MET A 31 7.49 -11.74 11.72
N LEU A 32 7.72 -12.92 12.30
CA LEU A 32 7.00 -14.13 11.93
C LEU A 32 5.50 -13.97 12.14
N LYS A 33 5.11 -13.38 13.28
CA LYS A 33 3.71 -13.14 13.61
C LYS A 33 3.08 -12.07 12.70
N ALA A 34 3.79 -10.97 12.43
CA ALA A 34 3.34 -9.90 11.54
C ALA A 34 3.10 -10.40 10.11
N LYS A 35 3.95 -11.30 9.60
CA LYS A 35 3.86 -11.87 8.24
C LYS A 35 2.67 -12.82 8.03
N GLU A 36 1.92 -13.16 9.07
CA GLU A 36 0.61 -13.79 8.92
C GLU A 36 -0.42 -12.82 8.32
N TYR A 37 -0.23 -11.50 8.50
CA TYR A 37 -1.12 -10.40 8.08
C TYR A 37 -2.56 -10.53 8.59
N GLU A 38 -2.79 -11.27 9.67
CA GLU A 38 -4.10 -11.52 10.26
C GLU A 38 -4.35 -10.63 11.50
N PHE A 39 -5.18 -11.05 12.45
CA PHE A 39 -5.62 -10.25 13.60
C PHE A 39 -4.46 -9.57 14.34
N ASP A 40 -3.39 -10.31 14.64
CA ASP A 40 -2.26 -9.77 15.41
C ASP A 40 -1.57 -8.59 14.71
N TYR A 41 -1.47 -8.63 13.37
CA TYR A 41 -0.90 -7.54 12.58
C TYR A 41 -1.77 -6.29 12.59
N TRP A 42 -3.09 -6.44 12.47
CA TRP A 42 -4.00 -5.29 12.35
C TRP A 42 -4.49 -4.76 13.71
N ASP A 43 -5.02 -5.63 14.55
CA ASP A 43 -5.79 -5.26 15.73
C ASP A 43 -5.26 -5.87 17.04
N GLY A 44 -4.21 -6.70 16.96
CA GLY A 44 -3.53 -7.30 18.11
C GLY A 44 -2.58 -6.34 18.81
N ASP A 45 -1.61 -6.89 19.53
CA ASP A 45 -0.61 -6.10 20.24
C ASP A 45 0.24 -5.28 19.24
N ARG A 46 0.54 -4.02 19.62
CA ARG A 46 1.35 -3.08 18.84
C ARG A 46 2.72 -3.63 18.43
N ARG A 47 3.28 -4.56 19.19
CA ARG A 47 4.56 -5.22 18.89
C ARG A 47 4.52 -6.01 17.59
N PHE A 48 3.34 -6.52 17.18
CA PHE A 48 3.16 -7.33 15.98
C PHE A 48 2.69 -6.54 14.75
N GLY A 49 2.32 -5.28 14.91
CA GLY A 49 1.82 -4.50 13.78
C GLY A 49 1.25 -3.14 14.15
N TYR A 50 0.00 -2.90 13.75
CA TYR A 50 -0.65 -1.60 13.92
C TYR A 50 -1.17 -1.34 15.34
N GLY A 51 -1.48 -2.37 16.14
CA GLY A 51 -2.03 -2.20 17.48
C GLY A 51 -3.44 -1.59 17.48
N GLY A 52 -4.26 -1.97 16.49
CA GLY A 52 -5.60 -1.44 16.27
C GLY A 52 -5.65 -0.42 15.13
N TYR A 53 -5.81 -0.91 13.90
CA TYR A 53 -5.95 -0.05 12.72
C TYR A 53 -7.42 0.25 12.45
N LYS A 54 -7.95 1.29 13.14
CA LYS A 54 -9.35 1.71 13.06
C LYS A 54 -9.53 2.81 12.02
N TYR A 55 -10.69 2.80 11.37
CA TYR A 55 -11.10 3.89 10.49
C TYR A 55 -11.35 5.17 11.30
N ASP A 56 -10.82 6.29 10.84
CA ASP A 56 -10.92 7.61 11.48
C ASP A 56 -11.06 8.77 10.48
N GLY A 57 -11.36 8.47 9.22
CA GLY A 57 -11.55 9.47 8.16
C GLY A 57 -10.27 10.10 7.60
N ARG A 58 -9.10 9.72 8.10
CA ARG A 58 -7.81 10.32 7.67
C ARG A 58 -7.51 10.16 6.18
N TRP A 59 -8.07 9.13 5.54
CA TRP A 59 -7.85 8.82 4.14
C TRP A 59 -8.63 9.70 3.17
N LYS A 60 -9.62 10.48 3.67
CA LYS A 60 -10.45 11.35 2.84
C LYS A 60 -9.62 12.34 2.03
N ALA A 61 -8.68 13.04 2.66
CA ALA A 61 -7.83 14.00 1.98
C ALA A 61 -6.95 13.35 0.88
N VAL A 62 -6.51 12.11 1.08
CA VAL A 62 -5.76 11.34 0.08
C VAL A 62 -6.67 11.01 -1.11
N ALA A 63 -7.89 10.53 -0.86
CA ALA A 63 -8.86 10.22 -1.90
C ALA A 63 -9.23 11.46 -2.72
N GLU A 64 -9.50 12.60 -2.08
CA GLU A 64 -9.81 13.88 -2.75
C GLU A 64 -8.67 14.33 -3.66
N GLN A 65 -7.42 14.24 -3.21
CA GLN A 65 -6.25 14.60 -4.02
C GLN A 65 -6.08 13.65 -5.21
N MET A 66 -6.26 12.34 -5.03
CA MET A 66 -6.18 11.35 -6.12
C MET A 66 -7.27 11.61 -7.18
N ILE A 67 -8.52 11.84 -6.74
CA ILE A 67 -9.62 12.15 -7.65
C ILE A 67 -9.29 13.40 -8.49
N ALA A 68 -8.82 14.46 -7.85
CA ALA A 68 -8.47 15.71 -8.54
C ALA A 68 -7.30 15.53 -9.51
N HIS A 69 -6.20 14.90 -9.06
CA HIS A 69 -4.98 14.71 -9.86
C HIS A 69 -5.23 13.83 -11.09
N TYR A 70 -5.91 12.70 -10.89
CA TYR A 70 -6.21 11.76 -11.98
C TYR A 70 -7.47 12.15 -12.79
N GLY A 71 -8.21 13.17 -12.37
CA GLY A 71 -9.47 13.54 -13.02
C GLY A 71 -10.47 12.39 -13.06
N LEU A 72 -10.58 11.64 -11.95
CA LEU A 72 -11.44 10.47 -11.87
C LEU A 72 -12.91 10.89 -11.95
N LYS A 73 -13.64 10.27 -12.85
CA LYS A 73 -15.08 10.50 -13.03
C LYS A 73 -15.90 9.68 -12.05
N SER A 74 -17.18 10.00 -11.91
CA SER A 74 -18.09 9.32 -11.00
C SER A 74 -18.22 7.81 -11.23
N ASP A 75 -17.96 7.34 -12.45
CA ASP A 75 -18.03 5.94 -12.90
C ASP A 75 -16.63 5.30 -13.10
N ALA A 76 -15.59 5.90 -12.55
CA ALA A 76 -14.23 5.41 -12.69
C ALA A 76 -14.07 3.99 -12.17
N LYS A 77 -13.21 3.21 -12.83
CA LYS A 77 -12.80 1.86 -12.41
C LYS A 77 -11.47 1.93 -11.67
N ILE A 78 -11.45 1.52 -10.42
CA ILE A 78 -10.27 1.64 -9.54
C ILE A 78 -9.96 0.30 -8.89
N LEU A 79 -8.69 -0.10 -8.96
CA LEU A 79 -8.15 -1.28 -8.26
C LEU A 79 -7.18 -0.83 -7.15
N ASP A 80 -7.34 -1.41 -5.95
CA ASP A 80 -6.40 -1.26 -4.83
C ASP A 80 -5.69 -2.58 -4.54
N VAL A 81 -4.38 -2.61 -4.80
CA VAL A 81 -3.50 -3.77 -4.66
C VAL A 81 -2.88 -3.78 -3.27
N GLY A 82 -3.24 -4.77 -2.44
CA GLY A 82 -2.86 -4.81 -1.03
C GLY A 82 -3.68 -3.83 -0.19
N CYS A 83 -5.00 -3.85 -0.38
CA CYS A 83 -5.93 -2.87 0.18
C CYS A 83 -6.09 -2.94 1.70
N GLY A 84 -5.62 -4.01 2.37
CA GLY A 84 -5.74 -4.20 3.81
C GLY A 84 -7.18 -4.08 4.30
N LYS A 85 -7.43 -3.10 5.18
CA LYS A 85 -8.79 -2.78 5.67
C LYS A 85 -9.57 -1.84 4.74
N ALA A 86 -9.09 -1.58 3.54
CA ALA A 86 -9.77 -0.84 2.47
C ALA A 86 -10.31 0.55 2.87
N HIS A 87 -9.64 1.25 3.80
CA HIS A 87 -10.09 2.56 4.26
C HIS A 87 -10.04 3.61 3.14
N LEU A 88 -9.04 3.54 2.24
CA LEU A 88 -8.97 4.44 1.08
C LEU A 88 -10.08 4.13 0.06
N LEU A 89 -10.34 2.85 -0.23
CA LEU A 89 -11.47 2.46 -1.10
C LEU A 89 -12.81 2.92 -0.52
N TYR A 90 -12.96 2.90 0.81
CA TYR A 90 -14.17 3.42 1.46
C TYR A 90 -14.35 4.91 1.20
N GLU A 91 -13.29 5.73 1.32
CA GLU A 91 -13.37 7.15 1.00
C GLU A 91 -13.67 7.40 -0.49
N LEU A 92 -13.02 6.65 -1.37
CA LEU A 92 -13.31 6.72 -2.81
C LEU A 92 -14.77 6.38 -3.10
N GLN A 93 -15.35 5.38 -2.43
CA GLN A 93 -16.77 5.03 -2.57
C GLN A 93 -17.69 6.16 -2.11
N GLN A 94 -17.35 6.88 -1.03
CA GLN A 94 -18.16 8.02 -0.56
C GLN A 94 -18.12 9.20 -1.55
N LEU A 95 -16.95 9.45 -2.16
CA LEU A 95 -16.74 10.56 -3.08
C LEU A 95 -17.17 10.25 -4.50
N LEU A 96 -17.12 8.98 -4.93
CA LEU A 96 -17.46 8.49 -6.26
C LEU A 96 -18.45 7.31 -6.13
N PRO A 97 -19.73 7.56 -5.81
CA PRO A 97 -20.68 6.50 -5.46
C PRO A 97 -20.99 5.52 -6.61
N ASN A 98 -20.76 5.92 -7.86
CA ASN A 98 -20.98 5.08 -9.06
C ASN A 98 -19.70 4.39 -9.55
N ALA A 99 -18.55 4.60 -8.88
CA ALA A 99 -17.28 3.99 -9.28
C ALA A 99 -17.31 2.46 -9.11
N GLU A 100 -16.70 1.76 -10.06
CA GLU A 100 -16.38 0.34 -9.95
C GLU A 100 -15.09 0.19 -9.15
N LEU A 101 -15.23 -0.14 -7.88
CA LEU A 101 -14.10 -0.31 -6.98
C LEU A 101 -13.83 -1.78 -6.73
N VAL A 102 -12.57 -2.16 -6.82
CA VAL A 102 -12.08 -3.50 -6.46
C VAL A 102 -10.87 -3.35 -5.54
N GLY A 103 -10.81 -4.14 -4.49
CA GLY A 103 -9.63 -4.28 -3.67
C GLY A 103 -9.26 -5.74 -3.49
N PHE A 104 -7.97 -6.02 -3.38
CA PHE A 104 -7.55 -7.33 -2.93
C PHE A 104 -6.41 -7.29 -1.93
N ASP A 105 -6.39 -8.28 -1.07
CA ASP A 105 -5.36 -8.48 -0.06
C ASP A 105 -5.23 -9.98 0.27
N ILE A 106 -4.13 -10.36 0.91
CA ILE A 106 -3.96 -11.73 1.44
C ILE A 106 -4.61 -11.89 2.81
N SER A 107 -4.82 -10.79 3.54
CA SER A 107 -5.37 -10.75 4.89
C SER A 107 -6.89 -10.99 4.90
N ARG A 108 -7.31 -12.11 5.46
CA ARG A 108 -8.73 -12.36 5.69
C ARG A 108 -9.30 -11.42 6.75
N HIS A 109 -8.54 -11.20 7.82
CA HIS A 109 -8.94 -10.31 8.91
C HIS A 109 -9.06 -8.87 8.45
N GLY A 110 -8.09 -8.36 7.69
CA GLY A 110 -8.12 -7.01 7.12
C GLY A 110 -9.40 -6.77 6.33
N MET A 111 -9.69 -7.63 5.37
CA MET A 111 -10.90 -7.53 4.55
C MET A 111 -12.20 -7.72 5.34
N ALA A 112 -12.26 -8.67 6.28
CA ALA A 112 -13.44 -8.91 7.09
C ALA A 112 -13.78 -7.75 8.02
N THR A 113 -12.78 -6.96 8.42
CA THR A 113 -12.92 -5.77 9.28
C THR A 113 -12.94 -4.45 8.51
N ALA A 114 -12.92 -4.49 7.18
CA ALA A 114 -13.12 -3.31 6.33
C ALA A 114 -14.51 -2.68 6.55
N PRO A 115 -14.70 -1.38 6.26
CA PRO A 115 -16.01 -0.74 6.29
C PRO A 115 -17.03 -1.48 5.43
N GLU A 116 -18.24 -1.67 5.97
CA GLU A 116 -19.27 -2.54 5.38
C GLU A 116 -19.56 -2.26 3.88
N PRO A 117 -19.68 -0.99 3.42
CA PRO A 117 -20.02 -0.71 2.01
C PRO A 117 -18.99 -1.22 0.98
N VAL A 118 -17.73 -1.40 1.38
CA VAL A 118 -16.67 -1.85 0.48
C VAL A 118 -16.36 -3.35 0.58
N ARG A 119 -16.77 -4.05 1.65
CA ARG A 119 -16.48 -5.48 1.83
C ARG A 119 -16.88 -6.36 0.64
N PRO A 120 -18.05 -6.18 0.00
CA PRO A 120 -18.44 -7.00 -1.16
C PRO A 120 -17.56 -6.78 -2.39
N LYS A 121 -16.73 -5.72 -2.40
CA LYS A 121 -15.82 -5.35 -3.49
C LYS A 121 -14.41 -5.92 -3.28
N LEU A 122 -14.18 -6.62 -2.16
CA LEU A 122 -12.88 -7.13 -1.77
C LEU A 122 -12.76 -8.62 -2.09
N MET A 123 -11.58 -9.01 -2.56
CA MET A 123 -11.26 -10.41 -2.82
C MET A 123 -9.91 -10.80 -2.24
N ARG A 124 -9.76 -12.06 -1.86
CA ARG A 124 -8.47 -12.57 -1.43
C ARG A 124 -7.60 -12.89 -2.62
N TYR A 125 -6.50 -12.15 -2.79
CA TYR A 125 -5.58 -12.35 -3.90
C TYR A 125 -4.16 -11.91 -3.53
N ARG A 126 -3.15 -12.42 -4.23
CA ARG A 126 -1.74 -12.09 -3.99
C ARG A 126 -1.27 -11.05 -5.02
N ALA A 127 -0.55 -10.04 -4.56
CA ALA A 127 -0.06 -8.97 -5.44
C ALA A 127 0.94 -9.46 -6.51
N GLN A 128 1.62 -10.57 -6.28
CA GLN A 128 2.60 -11.15 -7.20
C GLN A 128 2.03 -12.20 -8.17
N ASP A 129 0.71 -12.45 -8.15
CA ASP A 129 0.07 -13.38 -9.10
C ASP A 129 -0.47 -12.61 -10.31
N ALA A 130 -0.74 -13.29 -11.42
CA ALA A 130 -1.34 -12.68 -12.62
C ALA A 130 -2.78 -12.22 -12.33
N TYR A 131 -3.09 -10.92 -12.61
CA TYR A 131 -4.39 -10.36 -12.26
C TYR A 131 -5.48 -10.80 -13.25
N PRO A 132 -6.72 -11.15 -12.76
CA PRO A 132 -7.76 -11.74 -13.57
C PRO A 132 -8.53 -10.70 -14.43
N TRP A 133 -7.91 -9.60 -14.80
CA TRP A 133 -8.48 -8.56 -15.66
C TRP A 133 -7.67 -8.37 -16.92
N GLY A 134 -8.35 -7.92 -17.98
CA GLY A 134 -7.70 -7.58 -19.25
C GLY A 134 -6.86 -6.30 -19.15
N ASP A 135 -6.08 -6.05 -20.21
CA ASP A 135 -5.21 -4.88 -20.30
C ASP A 135 -6.01 -3.58 -20.22
N LYS A 136 -5.45 -2.61 -19.46
CA LYS A 136 -6.02 -1.27 -19.29
C LYS A 136 -7.50 -1.25 -18.84
N HIS A 137 -7.90 -2.28 -18.09
CA HIS A 137 -9.26 -2.41 -17.57
C HIS A 137 -9.62 -1.30 -16.57
N PHE A 138 -8.70 -0.93 -15.70
CA PHE A 138 -8.90 0.10 -14.66
C PHE A 138 -8.41 1.48 -15.11
N ASP A 139 -9.15 2.53 -14.73
CA ASP A 139 -8.74 3.91 -14.95
C ASP A 139 -7.56 4.27 -14.05
N LEU A 140 -7.52 3.70 -12.83
CA LEU A 140 -6.42 3.84 -11.88
C LEU A 140 -6.19 2.54 -11.13
N VAL A 141 -4.93 2.12 -11.02
CA VAL A 141 -4.49 1.06 -10.11
C VAL A 141 -3.60 1.69 -9.05
N ILE A 142 -3.94 1.47 -7.78
CA ILE A 142 -3.20 1.99 -6.64
C ILE A 142 -2.60 0.86 -5.82
N SER A 143 -1.44 1.11 -5.19
CA SER A 143 -0.86 0.23 -4.18
C SER A 143 -0.12 1.05 -3.14
N LEU A 144 -0.55 0.99 -1.89
CA LEU A 144 0.01 1.79 -0.82
C LEU A 144 0.56 0.91 0.31
N GLY A 145 1.88 0.99 0.53
CA GLY A 145 2.53 0.27 1.63
C GLY A 145 2.46 -1.25 1.50
N CYS A 146 2.32 -1.79 0.29
CA CYS A 146 2.18 -3.22 0.02
C CYS A 146 3.44 -3.81 -0.62
N LEU A 147 3.90 -3.25 -1.73
CA LEU A 147 4.85 -3.92 -2.61
C LEU A 147 6.27 -4.05 -2.03
N HIS A 148 6.68 -3.23 -1.07
CA HIS A 148 7.96 -3.42 -0.35
C HIS A 148 7.99 -4.72 0.48
N ASN A 149 6.85 -5.35 0.72
CA ASN A 149 6.75 -6.66 1.37
C ASN A 149 7.00 -7.84 0.41
N LEU A 150 7.23 -7.57 -0.86
CA LEU A 150 7.55 -8.56 -1.88
C LEU A 150 9.05 -8.64 -2.11
N ARG A 151 9.53 -9.83 -2.46
CA ARG A 151 10.90 -10.00 -2.95
C ARG A 151 11.01 -9.50 -4.39
N VAL A 152 12.22 -9.17 -4.82
CA VAL A 152 12.50 -8.51 -6.11
C VAL A 152 11.81 -9.17 -7.32
N LEU A 153 11.80 -10.51 -7.42
CA LEU A 153 11.16 -11.19 -8.55
C LEU A 153 9.63 -11.14 -8.48
N GLU A 154 9.06 -11.20 -7.28
CA GLU A 154 7.62 -11.02 -7.03
C GLU A 154 7.20 -9.58 -7.32
N LEU A 155 8.03 -8.61 -6.89
CA LEU A 155 7.85 -7.18 -7.17
C LEU A 155 7.79 -6.90 -8.67
N LYS A 156 8.68 -7.53 -9.46
CA LYS A 156 8.66 -7.43 -10.92
C LYS A 156 7.29 -7.82 -11.49
N THR A 157 6.74 -8.95 -11.04
CA THR A 157 5.44 -9.43 -11.51
C THR A 157 4.33 -8.46 -11.11
N ALA A 158 4.31 -8.02 -9.84
CA ALA A 158 3.29 -7.10 -9.35
C ALA A 158 3.28 -5.76 -10.11
N LEU A 159 4.45 -5.16 -10.34
CA LEU A 159 4.58 -3.90 -11.10
C LEU A 159 4.16 -4.08 -12.57
N ALA A 160 4.52 -5.19 -13.20
CA ALA A 160 4.09 -5.50 -14.57
C ALA A 160 2.57 -5.67 -14.67
N GLU A 161 1.94 -6.32 -13.70
CA GLU A 161 0.49 -6.51 -13.67
C GLU A 161 -0.26 -5.19 -13.39
N ILE A 162 0.24 -4.35 -12.47
CA ILE A 162 -0.30 -3.01 -12.23
C ILE A 162 -0.26 -2.19 -13.52
N GLU A 163 0.89 -2.20 -14.22
CA GLU A 163 1.03 -1.51 -15.51
C GLU A 163 0.10 -2.08 -16.58
N ARG A 164 -0.04 -3.41 -16.64
CA ARG A 164 -0.87 -4.07 -17.65
C ARG A 164 -2.36 -3.76 -17.48
N VAL A 165 -2.90 -3.91 -16.27
CA VAL A 165 -4.34 -3.76 -16.05
C VAL A 165 -4.79 -2.33 -15.86
N GLY A 166 -3.88 -1.39 -15.50
CA GLY A 166 -4.17 0.01 -15.26
C GLY A 166 -3.91 0.89 -16.48
N LYS A 167 -4.80 1.85 -16.77
CA LYS A 167 -4.50 2.96 -17.66
C LYS A 167 -3.49 3.91 -17.02
N ARG A 168 -3.57 4.04 -15.69
CA ARG A 168 -2.64 4.78 -14.83
C ARG A 168 -2.36 3.97 -13.58
N GLY A 169 -1.15 4.11 -13.03
CA GLY A 169 -0.73 3.47 -11.80
C GLY A 169 -0.23 4.48 -10.78
N TYR A 170 -0.43 4.18 -9.50
CA TYR A 170 0.18 4.89 -8.39
C TYR A 170 0.67 3.90 -7.33
N VAL A 171 1.95 4.01 -6.99
CA VAL A 171 2.60 3.12 -6.00
C VAL A 171 3.29 3.95 -4.93
N MET A 172 2.90 3.76 -3.65
CA MET A 172 3.56 4.34 -2.50
C MET A 172 4.32 3.27 -1.72
N LEU A 173 5.59 3.51 -1.45
CA LEU A 173 6.50 2.58 -0.76
C LEU A 173 7.28 3.25 0.36
N GLU A 174 7.80 2.41 1.27
CA GLU A 174 8.80 2.77 2.25
C GLU A 174 10.18 2.82 1.57
N SER A 175 10.96 3.85 1.88
CA SER A 175 12.31 4.05 1.34
C SER A 175 13.18 4.81 2.33
N TYR A 176 14.44 5.05 1.98
CA TYR A 176 15.40 5.81 2.78
C TYR A 176 16.32 6.65 1.89
N ARG A 177 16.94 7.69 2.48
CA ARG A 177 17.86 8.63 1.83
C ARG A 177 19.20 8.72 2.57
N SER A 178 19.26 8.15 3.79
CA SER A 178 20.43 8.18 4.66
C SER A 178 20.52 6.91 5.49
N GLU A 179 21.70 6.63 6.05
CA GLU A 179 21.93 5.49 6.96
C GLU A 179 21.01 5.57 8.19
N GLN A 180 20.71 6.77 8.69
CA GLN A 180 19.82 6.93 9.83
C GLN A 180 18.37 6.53 9.46
N GLU A 181 17.89 6.93 8.29
CA GLU A 181 16.56 6.54 7.82
C GLU A 181 16.48 5.03 7.54
N LEU A 182 17.54 4.44 6.97
CA LEU A 182 17.64 2.99 6.79
C LEU A 182 17.56 2.26 8.13
N PHE A 183 18.34 2.70 9.12
CA PHE A 183 18.30 2.12 10.47
C PHE A 183 16.91 2.23 11.09
N ASN A 184 16.27 3.39 11.00
CA ASN A 184 14.92 3.60 11.51
C ASN A 184 13.90 2.69 10.81
N LEU A 185 13.97 2.58 9.49
CA LEU A 185 13.12 1.69 8.69
C LEU A 185 13.34 0.22 9.09
N GLN A 186 14.58 -0.24 9.22
CA GLN A 186 14.90 -1.60 9.65
C GLN A 186 14.40 -1.88 11.07
N CYS A 187 14.49 -0.91 11.98
CA CYS A 187 13.91 -1.04 13.31
C CYS A 187 12.38 -1.15 13.24
N TRP A 188 11.74 -0.33 12.42
CA TRP A 188 10.29 -0.24 12.31
C TRP A 188 9.67 -1.43 11.60
N ALA A 189 10.22 -1.81 10.45
CA ALA A 189 9.62 -2.79 9.55
C ALA A 189 9.57 -4.20 10.17
N LEU A 190 8.39 -4.82 10.07
CA LEU A 190 8.15 -6.22 10.48
C LEU A 190 7.94 -7.15 9.30
N THR A 191 7.53 -6.60 8.16
CA THR A 191 7.08 -7.38 7.00
C THR A 191 7.87 -7.08 5.73
N CYS A 192 8.68 -6.01 5.72
CA CYS A 192 9.44 -5.58 4.56
C CYS A 192 10.47 -6.64 4.12
N GLU A 193 10.47 -6.95 2.83
CA GLU A 193 11.42 -7.86 2.15
C GLU A 193 12.37 -7.09 1.22
N SER A 194 11.99 -5.88 0.80
CA SER A 194 12.73 -5.05 -0.16
C SER A 194 13.08 -3.69 0.44
N PHE A 195 14.32 -3.59 0.93
CA PHE A 195 14.89 -2.36 1.48
C PHE A 195 15.76 -1.70 0.41
N PHE A 196 15.17 -0.78 -0.36
CA PHE A 196 15.87 -0.04 -1.42
C PHE A 196 15.82 1.45 -1.14
N ASP A 197 16.89 2.16 -1.51
CA ASP A 197 16.88 3.62 -1.52
C ASP A 197 16.02 4.17 -2.67
N THR A 198 15.86 5.48 -2.70
CA THR A 198 15.02 6.16 -3.71
C THR A 198 15.52 5.93 -5.14
N ALA A 199 16.84 5.90 -5.35
CA ALA A 199 17.44 5.72 -6.67
C ALA A 199 17.27 4.27 -7.16
N GLU A 200 17.46 3.31 -6.27
CA GLU A 200 17.24 1.89 -6.53
C GLU A 200 15.76 1.59 -6.87
N TRP A 201 14.80 2.16 -6.12
CA TRP A 201 13.38 2.04 -6.44
C TRP A 201 13.05 2.61 -7.83
N ILE A 202 13.57 3.78 -8.17
CA ILE A 202 13.36 4.40 -9.49
C ILE A 202 13.95 3.52 -10.59
N TRP A 203 15.15 2.96 -10.38
CA TRP A 203 15.76 2.04 -11.31
C TRP A 203 14.93 0.77 -11.51
N LEU A 204 14.41 0.19 -10.42
CA LEU A 204 13.53 -1.00 -10.48
C LEU A 204 12.23 -0.70 -11.25
N TYR A 205 11.59 0.45 -11.02
CA TYR A 205 10.40 0.85 -11.79
C TYR A 205 10.70 0.90 -13.28
N GLN A 206 11.77 1.55 -13.67
CA GLN A 206 12.19 1.64 -15.07
C GLN A 206 12.51 0.25 -15.66
N HIS A 207 13.27 -0.55 -14.92
CA HIS A 207 13.71 -1.87 -15.37
C HIS A 207 12.55 -2.86 -15.49
N PHE A 208 11.52 -2.74 -14.65
CA PHE A 208 10.32 -3.59 -14.67
C PHE A 208 9.19 -3.01 -15.52
N GLY A 209 9.41 -1.85 -16.19
CA GLY A 209 8.47 -1.25 -17.13
C GLY A 209 7.27 -0.57 -16.47
N PHE A 210 7.34 -0.23 -15.17
CA PHE A 210 6.32 0.56 -14.51
C PHE A 210 6.46 2.04 -14.90
N THR A 211 5.37 2.63 -15.42
CA THR A 211 5.36 4.01 -15.92
C THR A 211 4.49 4.94 -15.06
N GLY A 212 3.80 4.40 -14.07
CA GLY A 212 2.89 5.15 -13.19
C GLY A 212 3.59 6.12 -12.24
N ASP A 213 2.78 6.88 -11.51
CA ASP A 213 3.23 7.80 -10.48
C ASP A 213 3.64 7.04 -9.22
N TYR A 214 4.51 7.64 -8.43
CA TYR A 214 5.05 6.99 -7.24
C TYR A 214 5.22 7.98 -6.08
N GLU A 215 5.28 7.46 -4.87
CA GLU A 215 5.56 8.21 -3.65
C GLU A 215 6.43 7.39 -2.71
N PHE A 216 7.33 8.05 -2.00
CA PHE A 216 8.14 7.43 -0.96
C PHE A 216 7.87 8.05 0.40
N ILE A 217 7.72 7.19 1.42
CA ILE A 217 7.70 7.62 2.81
C ILE A 217 9.01 7.26 3.50
N TYR A 218 9.46 8.15 4.37
CA TYR A 218 10.74 8.04 5.06
C TYR A 218 10.53 8.01 6.58
N PHE A 219 11.42 7.34 7.28
CA PHE A 219 11.40 7.17 8.73
C PHE A 219 12.47 8.08 9.35
N GLU A 220 12.11 9.36 9.44
CA GLU A 220 12.98 10.45 9.94
C GLU A 220 13.15 10.42 11.47
#